data_91723730d6f632fd181ff3df78c75f4c
#
_entry.id   91723730d6f632fd181ff3df78c75f4c
#
_cell.length_a   1.000
_cell.length_b   1.000
_cell.length_c   1.000
_cell.angle_alpha   90.00
_cell.angle_beta   90.00
_cell.angle_gamma   90.00
#
_symmetry.space_group_name_H-M   'P 1'
#
loop_
_entity.id
_entity.type
_entity.pdbx_description
1 polymer ?
#
loop_
_entity_poly.entity_id
_entity_poly.type
_entity_poly.pdbx_seq_one_letter_code
_entity_poly.pdbx_strand_id
1 'polypeptide(L)'
;GLIACQWAKSEGITLIGTAGTDEKCQLALDHGATHCINYRTTDWAARVAELTGGAGVDAVMDAVGADTFEGSLDSLKPLGMMISFGNASGPVPPFSVGILGAKGSLKITRPTIFTHIGDHATCQAMAKHLSDKVLSGDVKINIGQRFALKDVAKAHAALEARQTTGSTILEI
;
A
#
# COMPACT_ATOMS: atom_id res chain seq x y z
N GLY A 1 -1.55 -5.02 1.06
CA GLY A 1 -2.57 -4.74 0.04
C GLY A 1 -3.97 -5.17 0.46
N LEU A 2 -4.29 -6.47 0.52
CA LEU A 2 -5.67 -6.95 0.73
C LEU A 2 -6.31 -6.50 2.05
N ILE A 3 -5.54 -6.40 3.13
CA ILE A 3 -6.01 -5.83 4.40
C ILE A 3 -6.41 -4.36 4.21
N ALA A 4 -5.57 -3.57 3.54
CA ALA A 4 -5.85 -2.16 3.29
C ALA A 4 -7.10 -1.96 2.42
N CYS A 5 -7.33 -2.82 1.42
CA CYS A 5 -8.55 -2.78 0.58
C CYS A 5 -9.81 -2.99 1.43
N GLN A 6 -9.82 -4.03 2.26
CA GLN A 6 -10.96 -4.34 3.14
C GLN A 6 -11.20 -3.26 4.19
N TRP A 7 -10.13 -2.76 4.79
CA TRP A 7 -10.22 -1.70 5.80
C TRP A 7 -10.75 -0.41 5.19
N ALA A 8 -10.20 0.04 4.06
CA ALA A 8 -10.70 1.21 3.35
C ALA A 8 -12.20 1.09 3.03
N LYS A 9 -12.64 -0.08 2.54
CA LYS A 9 -14.05 -0.36 2.29
C LYS A 9 -14.90 -0.22 3.56
N SER A 10 -14.43 -0.75 4.70
CA SER A 10 -15.17 -0.67 5.97
C SER A 10 -15.29 0.75 6.51
N GLU A 11 -14.36 1.63 6.13
CA GLU A 11 -14.36 3.05 6.51
C GLU A 11 -15.01 3.96 5.44
N GLY A 12 -15.53 3.40 4.35
CA GLY A 12 -16.11 4.19 3.26
C GLY A 12 -15.08 5.01 2.46
N ILE A 13 -13.81 4.60 2.49
CA ILE A 13 -12.71 5.27 1.80
C ILE A 13 -12.59 4.74 0.38
N THR A 14 -12.55 5.64 -0.61
CA THR A 14 -12.22 5.29 -1.99
C THR A 14 -10.75 4.91 -2.07
N LEU A 15 -10.45 3.65 -2.38
CA LEU A 15 -9.10 3.15 -2.53
C LEU A 15 -8.82 2.77 -3.98
N ILE A 16 -7.78 3.38 -4.56
CA ILE A 16 -7.23 3.02 -5.87
C ILE A 16 -5.94 2.25 -5.62
N GLY A 17 -5.96 0.94 -5.90
CA GLY A 17 -4.79 0.08 -5.78
C GLY A 17 -4.00 0.00 -7.08
N THR A 18 -2.74 -0.45 -6.99
CA THR A 18 -1.94 -0.81 -8.14
C THR A 18 -1.39 -2.23 -7.97
N ALA A 19 -1.35 -3.01 -9.03
CA ALA A 19 -0.82 -4.37 -9.03
C ALA A 19 -0.10 -4.68 -10.35
N GLY A 20 0.69 -5.75 -10.38
CA GLY A 20 1.50 -6.10 -11.55
C GLY A 20 0.84 -7.08 -12.51
N THR A 21 -0.37 -7.56 -12.24
CA THR A 21 -1.15 -8.42 -13.14
C THR A 21 -2.64 -8.16 -12.96
N ASP A 22 -3.43 -8.51 -13.97
CA ASP A 22 -4.88 -8.31 -13.95
C ASP A 22 -5.56 -9.21 -12.90
N GLU A 23 -5.04 -10.42 -12.66
CA GLU A 23 -5.54 -11.30 -11.61
C GLU A 23 -5.33 -10.69 -10.21
N LYS A 24 -4.19 -10.03 -9.98
CA LYS A 24 -3.93 -9.33 -8.72
C LYS A 24 -4.80 -8.07 -8.59
N CYS A 25 -5.09 -7.39 -9.69
CA CYS A 25 -6.04 -6.28 -9.70
C CYS A 25 -7.45 -6.78 -9.34
N GLN A 26 -7.90 -7.88 -9.97
CA GLN A 26 -9.20 -8.47 -9.64
C GLN A 26 -9.28 -8.88 -8.17
N LEU A 27 -8.21 -9.52 -7.66
CA LEU A 27 -8.14 -9.89 -6.24
C LEU A 27 -8.26 -8.67 -5.31
N ALA A 28 -7.68 -7.53 -5.65
CA ALA A 28 -7.81 -6.30 -4.88
C ALA A 28 -9.25 -5.76 -4.91
N LEU A 29 -9.91 -5.78 -6.08
CA LEU A 29 -11.31 -5.39 -6.24
C LEU A 29 -12.25 -6.29 -5.41
N ASP A 30 -12.05 -7.60 -5.47
CA ASP A 30 -12.83 -8.58 -4.70
C ASP A 30 -12.69 -8.37 -3.19
N HIS A 31 -11.56 -7.79 -2.75
CA HIS A 31 -11.30 -7.43 -1.36
C HIS A 31 -11.67 -5.99 -1.01
N GLY A 32 -12.32 -5.25 -1.91
CA GLY A 32 -12.92 -3.96 -1.58
C GLY A 32 -12.16 -2.73 -2.04
N ALA A 33 -11.10 -2.87 -2.86
CA ALA A 33 -10.58 -1.72 -3.59
C ALA A 33 -11.66 -1.16 -4.52
N THR A 34 -11.79 0.15 -4.61
CA THR A 34 -12.74 0.80 -5.52
C THR A 34 -12.28 0.66 -6.97
N HIS A 35 -10.96 0.81 -7.17
CA HIS A 35 -10.29 0.59 -8.45
C HIS A 35 -8.97 -0.12 -8.22
N CYS A 36 -8.47 -0.82 -9.24
CA CYS A 36 -7.11 -1.34 -9.25
C CYS A 36 -6.53 -1.23 -10.66
N ILE A 37 -5.29 -0.77 -10.75
CA ILE A 37 -4.61 -0.46 -12.01
C ILE A 37 -3.43 -1.42 -12.19
N ASN A 38 -3.37 -2.08 -13.35
CA ASN A 38 -2.21 -2.86 -13.72
C ASN A 38 -1.09 -1.92 -14.21
N TYR A 39 -0.10 -1.67 -13.33
CA TYR A 39 0.98 -0.72 -13.61
C TYR A 39 1.97 -1.21 -14.70
N ARG A 40 1.88 -2.48 -15.13
CA ARG A 40 2.73 -3.00 -16.22
C ARG A 40 2.19 -2.67 -17.61
N THR A 41 0.89 -2.47 -17.72
CA THR A 41 0.19 -2.24 -18.98
C THR A 41 -0.40 -0.86 -19.12
N THR A 42 -0.44 -0.09 -18.02
CA THR A 42 -1.11 1.20 -17.96
C THR A 42 -0.23 2.22 -17.24
N ASP A 43 -0.17 3.43 -17.75
CA ASP A 43 0.33 4.58 -17.00
C ASP A 43 -0.62 4.84 -15.82
N TRP A 44 -0.20 4.38 -14.66
CA TRP A 44 -1.05 4.40 -13.48
C TRP A 44 -1.31 5.82 -12.95
N ALA A 45 -0.36 6.76 -13.11
CA ALA A 45 -0.56 8.14 -12.66
C ALA A 45 -1.59 8.85 -13.55
N ALA A 46 -1.50 8.69 -14.86
CA ALA A 46 -2.51 9.21 -15.80
C ALA A 46 -3.89 8.59 -15.52
N ARG A 47 -3.93 7.28 -15.23
CA ARG A 47 -5.18 6.59 -14.90
C ARG A 47 -5.80 7.07 -13.58
N VAL A 48 -5.00 7.39 -12.57
CA VAL A 48 -5.48 8.02 -11.32
C VAL A 48 -6.11 9.38 -11.63
N ALA A 49 -5.48 10.20 -12.47
CA ALA A 49 -6.06 11.49 -12.88
C ALA A 49 -7.43 11.31 -13.56
N GLU A 50 -7.57 10.35 -14.48
CA GLU A 50 -8.85 10.04 -15.10
C GLU A 50 -9.92 9.63 -14.08
N LEU A 51 -9.59 8.69 -13.18
CA LEU A 51 -10.51 8.17 -12.17
C LEU A 51 -10.97 9.21 -11.16
N THR A 52 -10.15 10.27 -10.96
CA THR A 52 -10.45 11.36 -10.03
C THR A 52 -10.96 12.64 -10.73
N GLY A 53 -11.23 12.57 -12.04
CA GLY A 53 -11.64 13.76 -12.82
C GLY A 53 -10.59 14.87 -12.85
N GLY A 54 -9.31 14.49 -12.76
CA GLY A 54 -8.17 15.43 -12.71
C GLY A 54 -7.85 15.99 -11.34
N ALA A 55 -8.63 15.68 -10.32
CA ALA A 55 -8.43 16.24 -8.97
C ALA A 55 -7.22 15.63 -8.23
N GLY A 56 -6.89 14.37 -8.51
CA GLY A 56 -5.92 13.59 -7.75
C GLY A 56 -6.48 13.01 -6.44
N VAL A 57 -5.64 12.29 -5.71
CA VAL A 57 -6.00 11.64 -4.44
C VAL A 57 -5.52 12.41 -3.22
N ASP A 58 -6.17 12.24 -2.07
CA ASP A 58 -5.79 12.88 -0.80
C ASP A 58 -4.44 12.40 -0.28
N ALA A 59 -4.19 11.10 -0.43
CA ALA A 59 -2.97 10.47 0.06
C ALA A 59 -2.51 9.34 -0.87
N VAL A 60 -1.19 9.19 -1.00
CA VAL A 60 -0.54 8.05 -1.66
C VAL A 60 0.27 7.30 -0.63
N MET A 61 0.02 6.00 -0.51
CA MET A 61 0.80 5.08 0.33
C MET A 61 1.80 4.33 -0.56
N ASP A 62 3.07 4.71 -0.50
CA ASP A 62 4.13 4.20 -1.36
C ASP A 62 5.11 3.30 -0.59
N ALA A 63 5.12 2.01 -0.94
CA ALA A 63 6.04 1.01 -0.43
C ALA A 63 7.19 0.68 -1.42
N VAL A 64 7.17 1.28 -2.61
CA VAL A 64 8.07 0.91 -3.72
C VAL A 64 9.33 1.77 -3.74
N GLY A 65 9.19 3.08 -3.66
CA GLY A 65 10.31 4.01 -3.51
C GLY A 65 10.78 4.58 -4.85
N ALA A 66 12.03 4.26 -5.27
CA ALA A 66 12.70 4.94 -6.39
C ALA A 66 11.85 4.97 -7.68
N ASP A 67 11.26 3.85 -8.08
CA ASP A 67 10.54 3.74 -9.35
C ASP A 67 9.17 4.45 -9.36
N THR A 68 8.62 4.75 -8.20
CA THR A 68 7.25 5.29 -8.09
C THR A 68 7.17 6.70 -7.54
N PHE A 69 8.27 7.24 -7.04
CA PHE A 69 8.30 8.52 -6.33
C PHE A 69 7.62 9.66 -7.08
N GLU A 70 8.02 9.90 -8.34
CA GLU A 70 7.47 11.00 -9.12
C GLU A 70 5.99 10.81 -9.45
N GLY A 71 5.61 9.63 -9.93
CA GLY A 71 4.22 9.31 -10.21
C GLY A 71 3.34 9.33 -8.97
N SER A 72 3.89 8.98 -7.79
CA SER A 72 3.20 9.11 -6.51
C SER A 72 2.90 10.58 -6.18
N LEU A 73 3.85 11.49 -6.43
CA LEU A 73 3.60 12.92 -6.26
C LEU A 73 2.60 13.46 -7.30
N ASP A 74 2.68 13.01 -8.55
CA ASP A 74 1.79 13.43 -9.64
C ASP A 74 0.33 12.97 -9.47
N SER A 75 0.13 11.91 -8.70
CA SER A 75 -1.20 11.39 -8.39
C SER A 75 -1.92 12.17 -7.27
N LEU A 76 -1.21 13.03 -6.53
CA LEU A 76 -1.77 13.77 -5.41
C LEU A 76 -2.53 15.03 -5.85
N LYS A 77 -3.64 15.28 -5.19
CA LYS A 77 -4.28 16.60 -5.28
C LYS A 77 -3.46 17.67 -4.56
N PRO A 78 -3.67 18.97 -4.84
CA PRO A 78 -3.06 20.06 -4.07
C PRO A 78 -3.24 19.83 -2.56
N LEU A 79 -2.19 20.10 -1.77
CA LEU A 79 -2.10 19.87 -0.33
C LEU A 79 -2.16 18.39 0.10
N GLY A 80 -2.16 17.43 -0.84
CA GLY A 80 -2.13 16.00 -0.59
C GLY A 80 -0.86 15.52 0.08
N MET A 81 -0.86 14.28 0.55
CA MET A 81 0.24 13.69 1.32
C MET A 81 0.76 12.40 0.69
N MET A 82 2.06 12.34 0.44
CA MET A 82 2.77 11.10 0.16
C MET A 82 3.27 10.46 1.45
N ILE A 83 2.90 9.22 1.69
CA ILE A 83 3.34 8.39 2.81
C ILE A 83 4.31 7.35 2.25
N SER A 84 5.61 7.66 2.27
CA SER A 84 6.66 6.78 1.78
C SER A 84 7.09 5.83 2.89
N PHE A 85 6.67 4.55 2.86
CA PHE A 85 6.94 3.61 3.95
C PHE A 85 7.75 2.37 3.52
N GLY A 86 8.16 2.27 2.25
CA GLY A 86 8.96 1.17 1.74
C GLY A 86 10.00 1.59 0.70
N ASN A 87 10.88 0.66 0.31
CA ASN A 87 11.94 0.84 -0.67
C ASN A 87 12.09 -0.42 -1.54
N ALA A 88 10.99 -1.01 -2.00
CA ALA A 88 11.03 -2.28 -2.75
C ALA A 88 11.81 -2.20 -4.08
N SER A 89 11.89 -1.01 -4.69
CA SER A 89 12.72 -0.73 -5.90
C SER A 89 14.00 0.05 -5.57
N GLY A 90 14.28 0.29 -4.29
CA GLY A 90 15.38 1.11 -3.83
C GLY A 90 14.91 2.39 -3.11
N PRO A 91 15.82 3.07 -2.41
CA PRO A 91 15.49 4.30 -1.71
C PRO A 91 15.13 5.41 -2.71
N VAL A 92 14.23 6.30 -2.30
CA VAL A 92 13.95 7.53 -3.05
C VAL A 92 15.25 8.32 -3.19
N PRO A 93 15.64 8.73 -4.42
CA PRO A 93 16.84 9.52 -4.62
C PRO A 93 16.71 10.90 -3.97
N PRO A 94 17.84 11.58 -3.68
CA PRO A 94 17.81 12.95 -3.21
C PRO A 94 17.04 13.85 -4.17
N PHE A 95 16.14 14.68 -3.63
CA PHE A 95 15.31 15.59 -4.40
C PHE A 95 15.25 16.97 -3.78
N SER A 96 14.96 17.98 -4.60
CA SER A 96 14.72 19.34 -4.11
C SER A 96 13.34 19.45 -3.47
N VAL A 97 13.25 20.00 -2.26
CA VAL A 97 11.97 20.28 -1.57
C VAL A 97 11.06 21.18 -2.40
N GLY A 98 11.64 22.03 -3.29
CA GLY A 98 10.87 22.87 -4.20
C GLY A 98 9.87 22.13 -5.10
N ILE A 99 10.12 20.84 -5.40
CA ILE A 99 9.17 20.03 -6.20
C ILE A 99 7.82 19.89 -5.51
N LEU A 100 7.79 19.85 -4.17
CA LEU A 100 6.53 19.76 -3.42
C LEU A 100 5.68 21.02 -3.57
N GLY A 101 6.33 22.18 -3.58
CA GLY A 101 5.66 23.45 -3.87
C GLY A 101 5.13 23.49 -5.30
N ALA A 102 5.97 23.14 -6.29
CA ALA A 102 5.62 23.18 -7.71
C ALA A 102 4.46 22.23 -8.06
N LYS A 103 4.35 21.08 -7.38
CA LYS A 103 3.29 20.07 -7.60
C LYS A 103 2.03 20.33 -6.74
N GLY A 104 1.88 21.48 -6.10
CA GLY A 104 0.65 21.84 -5.38
C GLY A 104 0.77 21.89 -3.87
N SER A 105 1.92 22.31 -3.33
CA SER A 105 2.17 22.41 -1.88
C SER A 105 1.97 21.07 -1.17
N LEU A 106 2.52 20.01 -1.75
CA LEU A 106 2.38 18.65 -1.25
C LEU A 106 3.12 18.47 0.07
N LYS A 107 2.72 17.41 0.78
CA LYS A 107 3.37 16.92 2.00
C LYS A 107 4.01 15.57 1.72
N ILE A 108 5.14 15.28 2.38
CA ILE A 108 5.75 13.96 2.36
C ILE A 108 6.11 13.55 3.79
N THR A 109 5.88 12.30 4.13
CA THR A 109 6.28 11.72 5.40
C THR A 109 6.89 10.34 5.20
N ARG A 110 7.86 9.99 6.07
CA ARG A 110 8.48 8.67 6.15
C ARG A 110 8.23 8.08 7.54
N PRO A 111 7.06 7.47 7.78
CA PRO A 111 6.76 6.89 9.08
C PRO A 111 7.59 5.64 9.35
N THR A 112 7.91 5.42 10.61
CA THR A 112 8.44 4.15 11.12
C THR A 112 7.51 3.62 12.18
N ILE A 113 7.23 2.33 12.14
CA ILE A 113 6.31 1.70 13.11
C ILE A 113 6.81 1.91 14.55
N PHE A 114 8.11 1.84 14.79
CA PHE A 114 8.69 1.98 16.12
C PHE A 114 8.43 3.35 16.77
N THR A 115 8.34 4.41 15.98
CA THR A 115 7.97 5.74 16.49
C THR A 115 6.49 5.77 16.89
N HIS A 116 5.63 5.12 16.09
CA HIS A 116 4.19 5.10 16.34
C HIS A 116 3.79 4.21 17.51
N ILE A 117 4.53 3.13 17.77
CA ILE A 117 4.27 2.18 18.88
C ILE A 117 5.29 2.31 20.01
N GLY A 118 5.88 3.50 20.20
CA GLY A 118 6.99 3.76 21.12
C GLY A 118 6.67 3.48 22.60
N ASP A 119 5.39 3.45 22.96
CA ASP A 119 4.96 3.05 24.29
C ASP A 119 3.94 1.89 24.23
N HIS A 120 3.85 1.13 25.33
CA HIS A 120 3.03 -0.07 25.40
C HIS A 120 1.52 0.23 25.22
N ALA A 121 1.02 1.33 25.77
CA ALA A 121 -0.40 1.67 25.70
C ALA A 121 -0.81 1.98 24.26
N THR A 122 -0.03 2.78 23.55
CA THR A 122 -0.25 3.09 22.13
C THR A 122 -0.16 1.83 21.27
N CYS A 123 0.84 0.97 21.52
CA CYS A 123 0.96 -0.31 20.81
C CYS A 123 -0.29 -1.18 21.00
N GLN A 124 -0.77 -1.32 22.25
CA GLN A 124 -1.97 -2.09 22.57
C GLN A 124 -3.23 -1.49 21.92
N ALA A 125 -3.38 -0.17 21.93
CA ALA A 125 -4.53 0.50 21.31
C ALA A 125 -4.56 0.25 19.79
N MET A 126 -3.42 0.38 19.11
CA MET A 126 -3.31 0.12 17.67
C MET A 126 -3.57 -1.35 17.33
N ALA A 127 -3.00 -2.28 18.10
CA ALA A 127 -3.23 -3.71 17.94
C ALA A 127 -4.70 -4.08 18.17
N LYS A 128 -5.32 -3.50 19.19
CA LYS A 128 -6.75 -3.68 19.47
C LYS A 128 -7.60 -3.22 18.31
N HIS A 129 -7.32 -2.04 17.72
CA HIS A 129 -8.08 -1.52 16.59
C HIS A 129 -8.05 -2.47 15.39
N LEU A 130 -6.89 -3.02 15.04
CA LEU A 130 -6.79 -4.05 13.99
C LEU A 130 -7.54 -5.33 14.38
N SER A 131 -7.39 -5.78 15.63
CA SER A 131 -8.06 -6.99 16.12
C SER A 131 -9.58 -6.84 16.07
N ASP A 132 -10.11 -5.69 16.45
CA ASP A 132 -11.56 -5.39 16.39
C ASP A 132 -12.07 -5.50 14.93
N LYS A 133 -11.32 -4.99 13.94
CA LYS A 133 -11.67 -5.12 12.52
C LYS A 133 -11.66 -6.57 12.02
N VAL A 134 -10.77 -7.40 12.56
CA VAL A 134 -10.74 -8.83 12.23
C VAL A 134 -11.90 -9.56 12.91
N LEU A 135 -12.19 -9.25 14.17
CA LEU A 135 -13.27 -9.89 14.94
C LEU A 135 -14.67 -9.51 14.43
N SER A 136 -14.84 -8.27 13.96
CA SER A 136 -16.10 -7.84 13.31
C SER A 136 -16.32 -8.49 11.94
N GLY A 137 -15.27 -9.03 11.32
CA GLY A 137 -15.31 -9.57 9.96
C GLY A 137 -15.11 -8.53 8.85
N ASP A 138 -14.88 -7.26 9.21
CA ASP A 138 -14.56 -6.18 8.27
C ASP A 138 -13.24 -6.47 7.54
N VAL A 139 -12.29 -7.10 8.23
CA VAL A 139 -11.00 -7.53 7.68
C VAL A 139 -10.83 -9.02 7.87
N LYS A 140 -10.67 -9.75 6.79
CA LYS A 140 -10.33 -11.17 6.78
C LYS A 140 -8.86 -11.34 6.40
N ILE A 141 -8.12 -12.07 7.20
CA ILE A 141 -6.71 -12.38 6.91
C ILE A 141 -6.66 -13.47 5.85
N ASN A 142 -6.23 -13.11 4.65
CA ASN A 142 -6.03 -14.07 3.57
C ASN A 142 -4.64 -14.71 3.68
N ILE A 143 -4.60 -15.99 4.04
CA ILE A 143 -3.38 -16.80 4.03
C ILE A 143 -3.26 -17.41 2.63
N GLY A 144 -2.43 -16.79 1.79
CA GLY A 144 -2.28 -17.18 0.38
C GLY A 144 -1.40 -18.40 0.18
N GLN A 145 -0.39 -18.60 1.03
CA GLN A 145 0.53 -19.73 0.96
C GLN A 145 1.09 -20.12 2.33
N ARG A 146 1.45 -21.41 2.43
CA ARG A 146 2.01 -22.03 3.64
C ARG A 146 3.29 -22.76 3.27
N PHE A 147 4.31 -22.61 4.09
CA PHE A 147 5.58 -23.34 3.96
C PHE A 147 5.95 -23.94 5.31
N ALA A 148 6.57 -25.12 5.31
CA ALA A 148 7.20 -25.61 6.53
C ALA A 148 8.35 -24.67 6.93
N LEU A 149 8.59 -24.48 8.23
CA LEU A 149 9.66 -23.59 8.73
C LEU A 149 11.03 -23.95 8.14
N LYS A 150 11.32 -25.24 7.96
CA LYS A 150 12.57 -25.71 7.32
C LYS A 150 12.74 -25.25 5.87
N ASP A 151 11.64 -24.88 5.19
CA ASP A 151 11.61 -24.42 3.81
C ASP A 151 11.54 -22.88 3.70
N VAL A 152 11.89 -22.14 4.75
CA VAL A 152 11.84 -20.68 4.79
C VAL A 152 12.55 -20.01 3.61
N ALA A 153 13.66 -20.57 3.12
CA ALA A 153 14.36 -20.07 1.95
C ALA A 153 13.48 -20.06 0.68
N LYS A 154 12.63 -21.09 0.52
CA LYS A 154 11.67 -21.15 -0.60
C LYS A 154 10.57 -20.09 -0.46
N ALA A 155 10.11 -19.83 0.78
CA ALA A 155 9.12 -18.79 1.07
C ALA A 155 9.68 -17.39 0.70
N HIS A 156 10.93 -17.09 1.07
CA HIS A 156 11.60 -15.85 0.69
C HIS A 156 11.76 -15.73 -0.83
N ALA A 157 12.24 -16.77 -1.50
CA ALA A 157 12.39 -16.78 -2.96
C ALA A 157 11.05 -16.52 -3.69
N ALA A 158 9.96 -17.13 -3.22
CA ALA A 158 8.62 -16.90 -3.79
C ALA A 158 8.13 -15.46 -3.56
N LEU A 159 8.42 -14.87 -2.38
CA LEU A 159 8.09 -13.48 -2.07
C LEU A 159 8.86 -12.50 -2.97
N GLU A 160 10.17 -12.68 -3.09
CA GLU A 160 11.05 -11.87 -3.94
C GLU A 160 10.67 -11.97 -5.43
N ALA A 161 10.30 -13.16 -5.89
CA ALA A 161 9.78 -13.40 -7.23
C ALA A 161 8.35 -12.84 -7.46
N ARG A 162 7.73 -12.21 -6.46
CA ARG A 162 6.35 -11.65 -6.52
C ARG A 162 5.28 -12.70 -6.86
N GLN A 163 5.52 -13.96 -6.51
CA GLN A 163 4.60 -15.09 -6.74
C GLN A 163 3.57 -15.26 -5.62
N THR A 164 3.72 -14.53 -4.53
CA THR A 164 2.85 -14.63 -3.35
C THR A 164 1.66 -13.68 -3.42
N THR A 165 0.55 -14.06 -2.77
CA THR A 165 -0.62 -13.21 -2.51
C THR A 165 -1.07 -13.38 -1.06
N GLY A 166 -1.66 -12.32 -0.47
CA GLY A 166 -2.07 -12.36 0.95
C GLY A 166 -0.88 -12.51 1.90
N SER A 167 -1.10 -13.17 3.02
CA SER A 167 -0.06 -13.45 4.02
C SER A 167 0.59 -14.81 3.75
N THR A 168 1.91 -14.86 3.87
CA THR A 168 2.69 -16.11 3.86
C THR A 168 2.91 -16.53 5.31
N ILE A 169 2.60 -17.79 5.64
CA ILE A 169 2.90 -18.33 6.98
C ILE A 169 3.89 -19.48 6.91
N LEU A 170 4.67 -19.61 7.98
CA LEU A 170 5.58 -20.72 8.20
C LEU A 170 4.98 -21.64 9.28
N GLU A 171 4.90 -22.92 8.98
CA GLU A 171 4.36 -23.94 9.89
C GLU A 171 5.51 -24.69 10.56
N ILE A 172 5.42 -24.90 11.88
CA ILE A 172 6.39 -25.61 12.71
C ILE A 172 6.07 -27.11 12.70
#